data_634401f84747bb80f6dab625d7f461d3
#
_entry.id   634401f84747bb80f6dab625d7f461d3
#
_cell.length_a   1.000
_cell.length_b   1.000
_cell.length_c   1.000
_cell.angle_alpha   90.00
_cell.angle_beta   90.00
_cell.angle_gamma   90.00
#
_symmetry.space_group_name_H-M   'P 1'
#
loop_
_entity.id
_entity.type
_entity.pdbx_description
1 polymer ?
#
loop_
_entity_poly.entity_id
_entity_poly.type
_entity_poly.pdbx_seq_one_letter_code
_entity_poly.pdbx_strand_id
1 'polypeptide(L)'
;MKGVKSLKDKQVYAVVDLETTGTDPTSDRIIQFGCVLVQDGKIIANFATDVNPNQVVPKQIQSLTGISNTQVQKAPYFEDVAHTIYHYLEDTIFVAHNVHFDYNFLARELVRCGTPPLTIPAIDTVELAQIFLPTEKSFRLSDLSESLGLSHENPHQADSDAQVTAELLLLIQEKMKSLPLVTMEKIAELSQQTARETSTFIQQTYEQMKKQVTPLNPAYQVVSGIALRKKEVPLFEETFYQTSTYPKTKKAKEKLFGERFAYRAEQSRMMNLVYDHFTEGTTKDLFIEAATGTGKTLGYLLP
;
A
#
# COMPACT_ATOMS: atom_id res chain seq x y z
N MET A 1 45.70 -14.52 3.42
CA MET A 1 44.76 -14.19 2.35
C MET A 1 43.45 -14.91 2.64
N LYS A 2 42.50 -14.28 3.30
CA LYS A 2 41.15 -14.86 3.52
C LYS A 2 40.36 -14.61 2.24
N GLY A 3 39.91 -15.71 1.63
CA GLY A 3 39.17 -15.69 0.38
C GLY A 3 37.93 -14.78 0.47
N VAL A 4 37.77 -13.96 -0.54
CA VAL A 4 36.56 -13.19 -0.81
C VAL A 4 35.42 -14.20 -0.93
N LYS A 5 34.55 -14.32 0.09
CA LYS A 5 33.28 -15.03 -0.03
C LYS A 5 32.53 -14.44 -1.21
N SER A 6 32.21 -15.26 -2.16
CA SER A 6 31.44 -14.93 -3.36
C SER A 6 30.14 -14.28 -2.96
N LEU A 7 29.84 -13.11 -3.51
CA LEU A 7 28.57 -12.37 -3.45
C LEU A 7 27.45 -13.19 -4.10
N LYS A 8 26.93 -14.20 -3.41
CA LYS A 8 25.76 -14.98 -3.81
C LYS A 8 24.93 -15.47 -2.61
N ASP A 9 24.96 -14.81 -1.51
CA ASP A 9 23.98 -15.10 -0.47
C ASP A 9 22.71 -14.29 -0.78
N LYS A 10 21.74 -14.99 -1.39
CA LYS A 10 20.42 -14.47 -1.68
C LYS A 10 19.79 -14.04 -0.37
N GLN A 11 19.34 -12.79 -0.28
CA GLN A 11 18.76 -12.23 0.93
C GLN A 11 17.53 -13.02 1.38
N VAL A 12 17.52 -13.45 2.63
CA VAL A 12 16.35 -14.07 3.28
C VAL A 12 15.66 -13.03 4.15
N TYR A 13 14.35 -13.00 4.07
CA TYR A 13 13.49 -12.20 4.93
C TYR A 13 12.79 -13.13 5.91
N ALA A 14 12.92 -12.87 7.20
CA ALA A 14 12.18 -13.54 8.25
C ALA A 14 10.97 -12.68 8.64
N VAL A 15 9.82 -13.06 8.15
CA VAL A 15 8.55 -12.36 8.44
C VAL A 15 7.99 -12.92 9.71
N VAL A 16 7.93 -12.12 10.76
CA VAL A 16 7.60 -12.52 12.14
C VAL A 16 6.35 -11.82 12.60
N ASP A 17 5.54 -12.54 13.35
CA ASP A 17 4.42 -12.02 14.12
C ASP A 17 4.39 -12.68 15.51
N LEU A 18 3.95 -11.94 16.52
CA LEU A 18 3.93 -12.36 17.91
C LEU A 18 2.56 -12.14 18.54
N GLU A 19 2.06 -13.15 19.26
CA GLU A 19 1.02 -12.95 20.23
C GLU A 19 1.61 -12.92 21.63
N THR A 20 1.09 -12.02 22.46
CA THR A 20 1.67 -11.73 23.78
C THR A 20 0.59 -11.60 24.85
N THR A 21 0.98 -11.66 26.12
CA THR A 21 0.05 -11.45 27.25
C THR A 21 -0.37 -9.98 27.41
N GLY A 22 0.30 -9.05 26.72
CA GLY A 22 0.04 -7.61 26.75
C GLY A 22 1.08 -6.86 25.93
N THR A 23 1.17 -5.55 26.10
CA THR A 23 1.98 -4.69 25.23
C THR A 23 3.31 -4.23 25.81
N ASP A 24 3.58 -4.51 27.08
CA ASP A 24 4.82 -4.11 27.75
C ASP A 24 5.86 -5.24 27.73
N PRO A 25 6.92 -5.17 26.91
CA PRO A 25 7.91 -6.23 26.81
C PRO A 25 8.76 -6.41 28.08
N THR A 26 8.57 -5.60 29.13
CA THR A 26 9.23 -5.77 30.42
C THR A 26 8.47 -6.73 31.33
N SER A 27 7.16 -6.67 31.34
CA SER A 27 6.26 -7.41 32.22
C SER A 27 5.47 -8.53 31.51
N ASP A 28 5.15 -8.30 30.23
CA ASP A 28 4.40 -9.25 29.42
C ASP A 28 5.31 -10.31 28.77
N ARG A 29 4.71 -11.35 28.23
CA ARG A 29 5.39 -12.52 27.68
C ARG A 29 4.80 -12.95 26.36
N ILE A 30 5.62 -13.55 25.49
CA ILE A 30 5.16 -14.19 24.26
C ILE A 30 4.33 -15.42 24.59
N ILE A 31 3.18 -15.56 23.91
CA ILE A 31 2.30 -16.72 23.99
C ILE A 31 2.22 -17.49 22.69
N GLN A 32 2.58 -16.85 21.55
CA GLN A 32 2.72 -17.51 20.27
C GLN A 32 3.78 -16.79 19.44
N PHE A 33 4.54 -17.54 18.68
CA PHE A 33 5.54 -17.06 17.73
C PHE A 33 5.23 -17.63 16.35
N GLY A 34 5.15 -16.78 15.33
CA GLY A 34 5.04 -17.14 13.92
C GLY A 34 6.20 -16.54 13.12
N CYS A 35 6.78 -17.33 12.23
CA CYS A 35 7.85 -16.89 11.32
C CYS A 35 7.70 -17.54 9.96
N VAL A 36 7.72 -16.74 8.91
CA VAL A 36 7.71 -17.19 7.53
C VAL A 36 8.98 -16.69 6.84
N LEU A 37 9.78 -17.61 6.29
CA LEU A 37 10.98 -17.25 5.54
C LEU A 37 10.66 -17.03 4.07
N VAL A 38 11.07 -15.87 3.57
CA VAL A 38 10.89 -15.46 2.17
C VAL A 38 12.26 -15.27 1.52
N GLN A 39 12.46 -15.88 0.36
CA GLN A 39 13.68 -15.72 -0.46
C GLN A 39 13.31 -15.75 -1.94
N ASP A 40 13.94 -14.91 -2.75
CA ASP A 40 13.73 -14.84 -4.22
C ASP A 40 12.27 -14.69 -4.66
N GLY A 41 11.47 -13.96 -3.88
CA GLY A 41 10.06 -13.76 -4.17
C GLY A 41 9.17 -14.98 -3.87
N LYS A 42 9.61 -15.89 -3.03
CA LYS A 42 8.87 -17.10 -2.64
C LYS A 42 8.99 -17.38 -1.15
N ILE A 43 7.95 -17.93 -0.58
CA ILE A 43 7.99 -18.53 0.75
C ILE A 43 8.76 -19.84 0.65
N ILE A 44 9.78 -20.01 1.49
CA ILE A 44 10.68 -21.18 1.50
C ILE A 44 10.55 -22.05 2.75
N ALA A 45 10.09 -21.48 3.86
CA ALA A 45 9.83 -22.19 5.10
C ALA A 45 8.86 -21.41 5.99
N ASN A 46 8.22 -22.09 6.91
CA ASN A 46 7.46 -21.51 8.00
C ASN A 46 7.78 -22.26 9.31
N PHE A 47 7.68 -21.54 10.40
CA PHE A 47 7.80 -22.08 11.75
C PHE A 47 6.83 -21.33 12.65
N ALA A 48 6.05 -22.06 13.43
CA ALA A 48 5.17 -21.47 14.42
C ALA A 48 5.16 -22.36 15.68
N THR A 49 5.01 -21.74 16.83
CA THR A 49 4.89 -22.42 18.10
C THR A 49 4.09 -21.62 19.11
N ASP A 50 3.21 -22.29 19.83
CA ASP A 50 2.70 -21.75 21.08
C ASP A 50 3.82 -21.71 22.11
N VAL A 51 3.72 -20.78 23.06
CA VAL A 51 4.72 -20.59 24.12
C VAL A 51 4.01 -20.47 25.45
N ASN A 52 4.54 -21.18 26.46
CA ASN A 52 4.09 -21.05 27.84
C ASN A 52 4.70 -19.77 28.46
N PRO A 53 3.89 -18.74 28.76
CA PRO A 53 4.39 -17.47 29.28
C PRO A 53 4.79 -17.58 30.78
N ASN A 54 4.58 -18.70 31.42
CA ASN A 54 4.71 -18.88 32.89
C ASN A 54 3.90 -17.86 33.71
N GLN A 55 2.84 -17.35 33.13
CA GLN A 55 1.88 -16.43 33.77
C GLN A 55 0.49 -16.60 33.14
N VAL A 56 -0.53 -16.02 33.80
CA VAL A 56 -1.91 -16.10 33.31
C VAL A 56 -2.10 -15.18 32.12
N VAL A 57 -2.61 -15.72 31.02
CA VAL A 57 -3.05 -14.94 29.87
C VAL A 57 -4.32 -14.18 30.23
N PRO A 58 -4.34 -12.85 30.15
CA PRO A 58 -5.51 -12.03 30.47
C PRO A 58 -6.72 -12.39 29.61
N LYS A 59 -7.93 -12.30 30.16
CA LYS A 59 -9.16 -12.65 29.43
C LYS A 59 -9.34 -11.87 28.13
N GLN A 60 -8.93 -10.59 28.12
CA GLN A 60 -9.00 -9.76 26.92
C GLN A 60 -8.12 -10.31 25.80
N ILE A 61 -6.91 -10.75 26.13
CA ILE A 61 -5.98 -11.36 25.16
C ILE A 61 -6.54 -12.69 24.67
N GLN A 62 -7.06 -13.55 25.58
CA GLN A 62 -7.71 -14.81 25.17
C GLN A 62 -8.89 -14.58 24.21
N SER A 63 -9.67 -13.51 24.43
CA SER A 63 -10.79 -13.18 23.56
C SER A 63 -10.34 -12.62 22.21
N LEU A 64 -9.18 -11.94 22.14
CA LEU A 64 -8.61 -11.37 20.94
C LEU A 64 -7.96 -12.43 20.06
N THR A 65 -7.08 -13.26 20.68
CA THR A 65 -6.22 -14.22 19.97
C THR A 65 -6.83 -15.62 19.86
N GLY A 66 -7.86 -15.90 20.66
CA GLY A 66 -8.39 -17.26 20.80
C GLY A 66 -7.49 -18.21 21.64
N ILE A 67 -6.30 -17.77 22.05
CA ILE A 67 -5.32 -18.60 22.77
C ILE A 67 -5.70 -18.69 24.23
N SER A 68 -5.99 -19.91 24.70
CA SER A 68 -6.44 -20.14 26.07
C SER A 68 -5.28 -20.45 27.02
N ASN A 69 -5.49 -20.20 28.33
CA ASN A 69 -4.54 -20.61 29.36
C ASN A 69 -4.24 -22.15 29.34
N THR A 70 -5.24 -22.96 29.04
CA THR A 70 -5.08 -24.43 28.95
C THR A 70 -4.18 -24.83 27.77
N GLN A 71 -4.21 -24.05 26.68
CA GLN A 71 -3.37 -24.28 25.52
C GLN A 71 -1.92 -23.94 25.83
N VAL A 72 -1.62 -22.72 26.30
CA VAL A 72 -0.25 -22.29 26.59
C VAL A 72 0.41 -23.06 27.72
N GLN A 73 -0.36 -23.60 28.69
CA GLN A 73 0.19 -24.45 29.74
C GLN A 73 0.79 -25.76 29.22
N LYS A 74 0.39 -26.23 28.04
CA LYS A 74 0.91 -27.45 27.40
C LYS A 74 2.06 -27.14 26.41
N ALA A 75 2.30 -25.89 26.14
CA ALA A 75 3.33 -25.44 25.23
C ALA A 75 4.72 -25.41 25.89
N PRO A 76 5.82 -25.45 25.11
CA PRO A 76 7.16 -25.27 25.65
C PRO A 76 7.31 -23.87 26.25
N TYR A 77 8.23 -23.71 27.20
CA TYR A 77 8.64 -22.38 27.64
C TYR A 77 9.45 -21.69 26.55
N PHE A 78 9.52 -20.37 26.63
CA PHE A 78 10.28 -19.59 25.60
C PHE A 78 11.77 -20.02 25.60
N GLU A 79 12.34 -20.32 26.74
CA GLU A 79 13.72 -20.82 26.90
C GLU A 79 13.98 -22.09 26.08
N ASP A 80 12.98 -22.99 25.97
CA ASP A 80 13.11 -24.25 25.23
C ASP A 80 13.19 -24.03 23.71
N VAL A 81 12.60 -22.94 23.21
CA VAL A 81 12.52 -22.62 21.77
C VAL A 81 13.41 -21.45 21.35
N ALA A 82 13.96 -20.71 22.30
CA ALA A 82 14.73 -19.49 22.04
C ALA A 82 15.89 -19.69 21.07
N HIS A 83 16.67 -20.78 21.21
CA HIS A 83 17.77 -21.06 20.28
C HIS A 83 17.29 -21.40 18.87
N THR A 84 16.19 -22.11 18.75
CA THR A 84 15.57 -22.41 17.45
C THR A 84 15.10 -21.14 16.78
N ILE A 85 14.38 -20.28 17.51
CA ILE A 85 13.91 -18.97 17.01
C ILE A 85 15.11 -18.11 16.58
N TYR A 86 16.13 -18.00 17.44
CA TYR A 86 17.34 -17.22 17.12
C TYR A 86 18.00 -17.71 15.82
N HIS A 87 18.09 -19.01 15.63
CA HIS A 87 18.68 -19.61 14.43
C HIS A 87 17.88 -19.32 13.15
N TYR A 88 16.54 -19.26 13.22
CA TYR A 88 15.71 -18.84 12.08
C TYR A 88 15.92 -17.37 11.68
N LEU A 89 16.35 -16.53 12.62
CA LEU A 89 16.57 -15.11 12.41
C LEU A 89 18.01 -14.76 12.00
N GLU A 90 18.95 -15.66 12.28
CA GLU A 90 20.37 -15.43 12.00
C GLU A 90 20.61 -15.21 10.50
N ASP A 91 21.36 -14.16 10.17
CA ASP A 91 21.67 -13.77 8.78
C ASP A 91 20.46 -13.39 7.90
N THR A 92 19.32 -13.05 8.52
CA THR A 92 18.11 -12.59 7.80
C THR A 92 17.88 -11.09 7.93
N ILE A 93 16.89 -10.59 7.19
CA ILE A 93 16.23 -9.29 7.47
C ILE A 93 14.92 -9.61 8.17
N PHE A 94 14.74 -9.06 9.36
CA PHE A 94 13.49 -9.15 10.10
C PHE A 94 12.41 -8.31 9.41
N VAL A 95 11.21 -8.85 9.27
CA VAL A 95 10.07 -8.14 8.69
C VAL A 95 8.86 -8.36 9.60
N ALA A 96 8.12 -7.30 9.90
CA ALA A 96 6.84 -7.43 10.60
C ALA A 96 5.88 -6.32 10.17
N HIS A 97 4.62 -6.48 10.55
CA HIS A 97 3.59 -5.46 10.34
C HIS A 97 3.47 -4.61 11.62
N ASN A 98 4.07 -3.40 11.63
CA ASN A 98 4.38 -2.60 12.81
C ASN A 98 5.60 -3.14 13.57
N VAL A 99 6.71 -3.23 12.88
CA VAL A 99 7.95 -3.92 13.26
C VAL A 99 8.49 -3.59 14.66
N HIS A 100 8.26 -2.38 15.15
CA HIS A 100 8.78 -1.97 16.47
C HIS A 100 8.23 -2.81 17.62
N PHE A 101 6.99 -3.27 17.51
CA PHE A 101 6.39 -4.12 18.53
C PHE A 101 7.09 -5.49 18.58
N ASP A 102 7.04 -6.22 17.49
CA ASP A 102 7.55 -7.59 17.41
C ASP A 102 9.06 -7.67 17.64
N TYR A 103 9.81 -6.78 16.99
CA TYR A 103 11.26 -6.75 17.11
C TYR A 103 11.73 -6.50 18.54
N ASN A 104 11.18 -5.47 19.20
CA ASN A 104 11.60 -5.12 20.55
C ASN A 104 11.17 -6.17 21.58
N PHE A 105 9.98 -6.75 21.39
CA PHE A 105 9.47 -7.78 22.27
C PHE A 105 10.34 -9.03 22.17
N LEU A 106 10.57 -9.51 20.95
CA LEU A 106 11.38 -10.70 20.70
C LEU A 106 12.84 -10.51 21.13
N ALA A 107 13.44 -9.37 20.83
CA ALA A 107 14.80 -9.07 21.23
C ALA A 107 15.00 -9.14 22.75
N ARG A 108 14.02 -8.68 23.53
CA ARG A 108 14.07 -8.77 24.99
C ARG A 108 13.91 -10.20 25.51
N GLU A 109 12.96 -10.96 24.94
CA GLU A 109 12.76 -12.35 25.34
C GLU A 109 14.00 -13.19 25.05
N LEU A 110 14.61 -13.03 23.88
CA LEU A 110 15.84 -13.72 23.49
C LEU A 110 16.99 -13.41 24.45
N VAL A 111 17.25 -12.12 24.75
CA VAL A 111 18.29 -11.74 25.70
C VAL A 111 18.03 -12.29 27.10
N ARG A 112 16.77 -12.35 27.55
CA ARG A 112 16.40 -12.95 28.84
C ARG A 112 16.76 -14.42 28.91
N CYS A 113 16.71 -15.14 27.78
CA CYS A 113 17.09 -16.56 27.68
C CYS A 113 18.60 -16.76 27.44
N GLY A 114 19.41 -15.68 27.50
CA GLY A 114 20.85 -15.78 27.38
C GLY A 114 21.37 -15.87 25.93
N THR A 115 20.53 -15.64 24.93
CA THR A 115 21.01 -15.52 23.54
C THR A 115 21.75 -14.19 23.32
N PRO A 116 22.61 -14.09 22.31
CA PRO A 116 23.17 -12.79 21.93
C PRO A 116 22.03 -11.78 21.58
N PRO A 117 22.27 -10.46 21.75
CA PRO A 117 21.32 -9.46 21.31
C PRO A 117 20.97 -9.59 19.83
N LEU A 118 19.68 -9.46 19.49
CA LEU A 118 19.23 -9.41 18.13
C LEU A 118 19.68 -8.09 17.50
N THR A 119 20.51 -8.13 16.44
CA THR A 119 21.08 -6.95 15.77
C THR A 119 20.90 -7.00 14.26
N ILE A 120 19.93 -7.76 13.78
CA ILE A 120 19.60 -7.87 12.37
C ILE A 120 18.79 -6.65 11.89
N PRO A 121 18.91 -6.26 10.60
CA PRO A 121 18.08 -5.20 10.04
C PRO A 121 16.58 -5.55 10.12
N ALA A 122 15.73 -4.52 10.25
CA ALA A 122 14.30 -4.73 10.39
C ALA A 122 13.50 -3.81 9.44
N ILE A 123 12.51 -4.35 8.75
CA ILE A 123 11.65 -3.66 7.78
C ILE A 123 10.21 -3.69 8.26
N ASP A 124 9.53 -2.55 8.18
CA ASP A 124 8.11 -2.41 8.49
C ASP A 124 7.26 -2.49 7.23
N THR A 125 6.36 -3.48 7.16
CA THR A 125 5.44 -3.60 6.03
C THR A 125 4.36 -2.51 6.02
N VAL A 126 4.06 -1.85 7.15
CA VAL A 126 3.18 -0.67 7.19
C VAL A 126 3.82 0.48 6.42
N GLU A 127 5.10 0.77 6.67
CA GLU A 127 5.84 1.83 5.96
C GLU A 127 5.92 1.53 4.46
N LEU A 128 6.23 0.29 4.09
CA LEU A 128 6.23 -0.13 2.68
C LEU A 128 4.86 0.00 2.03
N ALA A 129 3.78 -0.41 2.71
CA ALA A 129 2.43 -0.29 2.20
C ALA A 129 2.02 1.17 1.98
N GLN A 130 2.37 2.07 2.89
CA GLN A 130 2.11 3.51 2.74
C GLN A 130 2.80 4.10 1.50
N ILE A 131 3.99 3.62 1.16
CA ILE A 131 4.74 4.08 -0.02
C ILE A 131 4.19 3.49 -1.32
N PHE A 132 3.92 2.18 -1.36
CA PHE A 132 3.61 1.47 -2.61
C PHE A 132 2.12 1.20 -2.85
N LEU A 133 1.29 1.37 -1.82
CA LEU A 133 -0.16 1.20 -1.87
C LEU A 133 -0.89 2.47 -1.34
N PRO A 134 -0.53 3.69 -1.82
CA PRO A 134 -0.99 4.95 -1.23
C PRO A 134 -2.50 5.21 -1.38
N THR A 135 -3.21 4.37 -2.13
CA THR A 135 -4.66 4.48 -2.34
C THR A 135 -5.47 3.67 -1.34
N GLU A 136 -4.81 2.86 -0.51
CA GLU A 136 -5.48 2.10 0.54
C GLU A 136 -6.02 3.04 1.63
N LYS A 137 -7.21 2.72 2.13
CA LYS A 137 -7.89 3.54 3.13
C LYS A 137 -7.38 3.31 4.55
N SER A 138 -6.81 2.15 4.80
CA SER A 138 -6.26 1.71 6.07
C SER A 138 -5.03 0.84 5.82
N PHE A 139 -4.10 0.88 6.78
CA PHE A 139 -2.88 0.08 6.74
C PHE A 139 -2.84 -0.96 7.87
N ARG A 140 -3.99 -1.34 8.42
CA ARG A 140 -4.11 -2.49 9.31
C ARG A 140 -4.01 -3.77 8.47
N LEU A 141 -3.38 -4.81 9.02
CA LEU A 141 -3.18 -6.06 8.29
C LEU A 141 -4.50 -6.67 7.81
N SER A 142 -5.53 -6.68 8.67
CA SER A 142 -6.87 -7.16 8.33
C SER A 142 -7.51 -6.40 7.17
N ASP A 143 -7.40 -5.06 7.18
CA ASP A 143 -8.00 -4.22 6.16
C ASP A 143 -7.26 -4.36 4.82
N LEU A 144 -5.92 -4.44 4.87
CA LEU A 144 -5.09 -4.68 3.69
C LEU A 144 -5.33 -6.08 3.10
N SER A 145 -5.44 -7.10 3.94
CA SER A 145 -5.70 -8.47 3.46
C SER A 145 -7.05 -8.55 2.73
N GLU A 146 -8.10 -7.93 3.26
CA GLU A 146 -9.41 -7.88 2.63
C GLU A 146 -9.36 -7.10 1.30
N SER A 147 -8.79 -5.89 1.30
CA SER A 147 -8.77 -5.03 0.10
C SER A 147 -7.91 -5.59 -1.02
N LEU A 148 -6.84 -6.31 -0.69
CA LEU A 148 -5.90 -6.91 -1.66
C LEU A 148 -6.23 -8.36 -2.01
N GLY A 149 -7.25 -8.95 -1.38
CA GLY A 149 -7.68 -10.34 -1.62
C GLY A 149 -6.67 -11.38 -1.13
N LEU A 150 -5.92 -11.07 -0.06
CA LEU A 150 -5.04 -12.02 0.60
C LEU A 150 -5.85 -12.93 1.54
N SER A 151 -5.50 -14.22 1.61
CA SER A 151 -6.18 -15.16 2.49
C SER A 151 -5.76 -14.94 3.95
N HIS A 152 -6.70 -14.51 4.77
CA HIS A 152 -6.48 -14.27 6.21
C HIS A 152 -7.50 -15.06 7.02
N GLU A 153 -7.23 -16.36 7.17
CA GLU A 153 -8.21 -17.30 7.73
C GLU A 153 -8.39 -17.14 9.24
N ASN A 154 -7.31 -16.89 9.98
CA ASN A 154 -7.31 -16.80 11.44
C ASN A 154 -6.59 -15.51 11.91
N PRO A 155 -7.23 -14.33 11.83
CA PRO A 155 -6.66 -13.12 12.39
C PRO A 155 -6.33 -13.24 13.88
N HIS A 156 -5.25 -12.62 14.32
CA HIS A 156 -4.73 -12.71 15.68
C HIS A 156 -4.23 -14.11 16.08
N GLN A 157 -3.68 -14.81 15.09
CA GLN A 157 -2.83 -15.97 15.33
C GLN A 157 -1.50 -15.73 14.61
N ALA A 158 -0.39 -15.82 15.35
CA ALA A 158 0.92 -15.42 14.87
C ALA A 158 1.37 -16.15 13.59
N ASP A 159 1.01 -17.40 13.41
CA ASP A 159 1.30 -18.15 12.17
C ASP A 159 0.52 -17.62 10.97
N SER A 160 -0.78 -17.30 11.16
CA SER A 160 -1.63 -16.72 10.12
C SER A 160 -1.20 -15.30 9.78
N ASP A 161 -0.93 -14.47 10.79
CA ASP A 161 -0.57 -13.06 10.59
C ASP A 161 0.83 -12.93 9.96
N ALA A 162 1.80 -13.77 10.34
CA ALA A 162 3.10 -13.87 9.67
C ALA A 162 2.96 -14.32 8.21
N GLN A 163 2.06 -15.28 7.91
CA GLN A 163 1.80 -15.75 6.56
C GLN A 163 1.24 -14.61 5.67
N VAL A 164 0.18 -13.93 6.15
CA VAL A 164 -0.43 -12.81 5.43
C VAL A 164 0.54 -11.64 5.26
N THR A 165 1.36 -11.36 6.27
CA THR A 165 2.41 -10.34 6.18
C THR A 165 3.47 -10.71 5.15
N ALA A 166 3.83 -12.00 5.03
CA ALA A 166 4.75 -12.47 3.99
C ALA A 166 4.14 -12.32 2.58
N GLU A 167 2.86 -12.64 2.40
CA GLU A 167 2.14 -12.44 1.15
C GLU A 167 2.04 -10.96 0.79
N LEU A 168 1.78 -10.08 1.77
CA LEU A 168 1.79 -8.63 1.58
C LEU A 168 3.18 -8.14 1.14
N LEU A 169 4.26 -8.61 1.78
CA LEU A 169 5.62 -8.26 1.36
C LEU A 169 5.89 -8.67 -0.09
N LEU A 170 5.49 -9.88 -0.49
CA LEU A 170 5.63 -10.37 -1.86
C LEU A 170 4.84 -9.53 -2.85
N LEU A 171 3.60 -9.17 -2.52
CA LEU A 171 2.76 -8.30 -3.33
C LEU A 171 3.40 -6.91 -3.51
N ILE A 172 3.93 -6.32 -2.44
CA ILE A 172 4.64 -5.04 -2.51
C ILE A 172 5.89 -5.17 -3.40
N GLN A 173 6.67 -6.24 -3.28
CA GLN A 173 7.84 -6.48 -4.15
C GLN A 173 7.44 -6.56 -5.64
N GLU A 174 6.37 -7.25 -5.96
CA GLU A 174 5.85 -7.32 -7.35
C GLU A 174 5.33 -5.94 -7.82
N LYS A 175 4.67 -5.21 -6.93
CA LYS A 175 4.24 -3.83 -7.22
C LYS A 175 5.43 -2.93 -7.54
N MET A 176 6.50 -2.98 -6.73
CA MET A 176 7.73 -2.24 -6.97
C MET A 176 8.31 -2.55 -8.35
N LYS A 177 8.45 -3.83 -8.69
CA LYS A 177 9.00 -4.28 -9.99
C LYS A 177 8.12 -3.91 -11.18
N SER A 178 6.81 -3.74 -10.97
CA SER A 178 5.85 -3.34 -12.02
C SER A 178 5.88 -1.84 -12.34
N LEU A 179 6.49 -1.03 -11.48
CA LEU A 179 6.58 0.42 -11.69
C LEU A 179 7.57 0.76 -12.82
N PRO A 180 7.32 1.86 -13.57
CA PRO A 180 8.33 2.38 -14.48
C PRO A 180 9.64 2.68 -13.76
N LEU A 181 10.78 2.39 -14.38
CA LEU A 181 12.10 2.57 -13.77
C LEU A 181 12.33 4.02 -13.28
N VAL A 182 11.86 5.02 -14.05
CA VAL A 182 11.96 6.43 -13.67
C VAL A 182 11.13 6.75 -12.41
N THR A 183 10.00 6.07 -12.21
CA THR A 183 9.21 6.21 -10.98
C THR A 183 9.93 5.59 -9.80
N MET A 184 10.49 4.39 -10.01
CA MET A 184 11.24 3.69 -8.97
C MET A 184 12.52 4.46 -8.57
N GLU A 185 13.18 5.12 -9.53
CA GLU A 185 14.30 6.04 -9.27
C GLU A 185 13.91 7.17 -8.32
N LYS A 186 12.78 7.83 -8.58
CA LYS A 186 12.28 8.92 -7.72
C LYS A 186 11.89 8.43 -6.32
N ILE A 187 11.26 7.28 -6.22
CA ILE A 187 10.94 6.67 -4.93
C ILE A 187 12.24 6.34 -4.18
N ALA A 188 13.25 5.78 -4.85
CA ALA A 188 14.53 5.46 -4.26
C ALA A 188 15.27 6.72 -3.75
N GLU A 189 15.27 7.82 -4.53
CA GLU A 189 15.81 9.12 -4.08
C GLU A 189 15.11 9.62 -2.81
N LEU A 190 13.78 9.62 -2.80
CA LEU A 190 12.97 10.12 -1.69
C LEU A 190 13.04 9.22 -0.44
N SER A 191 13.20 7.91 -0.64
CA SER A 191 13.28 6.94 0.47
C SER A 191 14.46 7.17 1.41
N GLN A 192 15.48 7.95 1.00
CA GLN A 192 16.59 8.33 1.88
C GLN A 192 16.13 9.11 3.13
N GLN A 193 14.88 9.59 3.14
CA GLN A 193 14.25 10.26 4.29
C GLN A 193 13.44 9.31 5.19
N THR A 194 13.29 8.05 4.79
CA THR A 194 12.61 7.01 5.56
C THR A 194 13.57 6.25 6.49
N ALA A 195 13.09 5.22 7.18
CA ALA A 195 13.96 4.35 7.96
C ALA A 195 15.07 3.77 7.06
N ARG A 196 16.28 3.63 7.62
CA ARG A 196 17.47 3.20 6.87
C ARG A 196 17.28 1.87 6.16
N GLU A 197 16.64 0.93 6.84
CA GLU A 197 16.41 -0.43 6.35
C GLU A 197 15.40 -0.43 5.22
N THR A 198 14.31 0.33 5.33
CA THR A 198 13.31 0.55 4.28
C THR A 198 13.94 1.21 3.06
N SER A 199 14.74 2.26 3.26
CA SER A 199 15.50 2.90 2.18
C SER A 199 16.43 1.92 1.48
N THR A 200 17.19 1.12 2.25
CA THR A 200 18.11 0.11 1.69
C THR A 200 17.36 -0.93 0.85
N PHE A 201 16.22 -1.41 1.31
CA PHE A 201 15.37 -2.35 0.58
C PHE A 201 14.88 -1.78 -0.76
N ILE A 202 14.41 -0.53 -0.74
CA ILE A 202 13.95 0.18 -1.95
C ILE A 202 15.10 0.40 -2.93
N GLN A 203 16.26 0.84 -2.45
CA GLN A 203 17.47 1.05 -3.26
C GLN A 203 17.95 -0.25 -3.92
N GLN A 204 18.01 -1.35 -3.16
CA GLN A 204 18.39 -2.66 -3.69
C GLN A 204 17.45 -3.13 -4.79
N THR A 205 16.14 -2.94 -4.62
CA THR A 205 15.14 -3.28 -5.63
C THR A 205 15.33 -2.44 -6.89
N TYR A 206 15.52 -1.12 -6.74
CA TYR A 206 15.82 -0.23 -7.87
C TYR A 206 17.08 -0.66 -8.63
N GLU A 207 18.19 -0.96 -7.92
CA GLU A 207 19.43 -1.43 -8.55
C GLU A 207 19.26 -2.78 -9.27
N GLN A 208 18.40 -3.67 -8.78
CA GLN A 208 18.04 -4.90 -9.47
C GLN A 208 17.26 -4.62 -10.76
N MET A 209 16.30 -3.71 -10.72
CA MET A 209 15.51 -3.29 -11.90
C MET A 209 16.38 -2.64 -12.97
N LYS A 210 17.37 -1.82 -12.60
CA LYS A 210 18.34 -1.22 -13.53
C LYS A 210 19.13 -2.27 -14.33
N LYS A 211 19.43 -3.41 -13.74
CA LYS A 211 20.14 -4.50 -14.43
C LYS A 211 19.27 -5.22 -15.46
N GLN A 212 17.95 -5.09 -15.34
CA GLN A 212 16.99 -5.66 -16.27
C GLN A 212 16.49 -4.54 -17.18
N VAL A 213 17.06 -4.41 -18.37
CA VAL A 213 16.63 -3.38 -19.35
C VAL A 213 15.22 -3.70 -19.81
N THR A 214 14.23 -3.14 -19.12
CA THR A 214 12.82 -3.25 -19.49
C THR A 214 12.41 -1.96 -20.19
N PRO A 215 11.96 -2.01 -21.47
CA PRO A 215 11.47 -0.81 -22.14
C PRO A 215 10.26 -0.25 -21.41
N LEU A 216 10.12 1.08 -21.42
CA LEU A 216 8.94 1.72 -20.86
C LEU A 216 7.67 1.19 -21.54
N ASN A 217 6.71 0.72 -20.74
CA ASN A 217 5.42 0.29 -21.26
C ASN A 217 4.78 1.42 -22.08
N PRO A 218 4.33 1.18 -23.32
CA PRO A 218 3.75 2.19 -24.20
C PRO A 218 2.56 2.97 -23.64
N ALA A 219 1.89 2.40 -22.62
CA ALA A 219 0.81 3.08 -21.89
C ALA A 219 1.28 4.27 -21.05
N TYR A 220 2.58 4.43 -20.85
CA TYR A 220 3.16 5.55 -20.11
C TYR A 220 3.92 6.51 -21.02
N GLN A 221 4.06 7.74 -20.57
CA GLN A 221 4.96 8.76 -21.11
C GLN A 221 5.72 9.41 -19.97
N VAL A 222 6.97 9.80 -20.21
CA VAL A 222 7.76 10.52 -19.20
C VAL A 222 7.69 12.01 -19.49
N VAL A 223 7.22 12.78 -18.50
CA VAL A 223 7.15 14.25 -18.57
C VAL A 223 7.87 14.79 -17.34
N SER A 224 8.91 15.59 -17.54
CA SER A 224 9.72 16.20 -16.48
C SER A 224 10.23 15.17 -15.43
N GLY A 225 10.65 13.98 -15.89
CA GLY A 225 11.15 12.91 -15.01
C GLY A 225 10.08 12.13 -14.25
N ILE A 226 8.80 12.30 -14.59
CA ILE A 226 7.67 11.57 -13.96
C ILE A 226 7.00 10.72 -15.04
N ALA A 227 6.77 9.44 -14.75
CA ALA A 227 6.01 8.56 -15.62
C ALA A 227 4.50 8.79 -15.41
N LEU A 228 3.83 9.23 -16.45
CA LEU A 228 2.39 9.46 -16.46
C LEU A 228 1.72 8.42 -17.37
N ARG A 229 0.63 7.82 -16.90
CA ARG A 229 -0.20 6.98 -17.75
C ARG A 229 -0.87 7.84 -18.81
N LYS A 230 -0.73 7.45 -20.06
CA LYS A 230 -1.43 8.12 -21.18
C LYS A 230 -2.93 7.99 -20.95
N LYS A 231 -3.64 9.11 -21.02
CA LYS A 231 -5.09 9.11 -20.99
C LYS A 231 -5.58 8.55 -22.32
N GLU A 232 -6.28 7.45 -22.31
CA GLU A 232 -7.07 7.02 -23.45
C GLU A 232 -8.23 8.01 -23.57
N VAL A 233 -8.13 8.90 -24.55
CA VAL A 233 -9.27 9.73 -24.93
C VAL A 233 -10.16 8.81 -25.77
N PRO A 234 -11.37 8.46 -25.31
CA PRO A 234 -12.27 7.68 -26.14
C PRO A 234 -12.48 8.48 -27.43
N LEU A 235 -12.22 7.84 -28.57
CA LEU A 235 -12.62 8.38 -29.85
C LEU A 235 -14.15 8.35 -29.82
N PHE A 236 -14.75 9.52 -29.55
CA PHE A 236 -16.18 9.69 -29.78
C PHE A 236 -16.37 9.56 -31.29
N GLU A 237 -17.06 8.52 -31.72
CA GLU A 237 -17.51 8.43 -33.08
C GLU A 237 -18.39 9.66 -33.36
N GLU A 238 -18.14 10.35 -34.47
CA GLU A 238 -18.85 11.58 -34.88
C GLU A 238 -20.38 11.42 -34.99
N THR A 239 -20.88 10.19 -34.87
CA THR A 239 -22.30 9.83 -34.94
C THR A 239 -23.18 10.41 -33.82
N PHE A 240 -22.60 11.01 -32.76
CA PHE A 240 -23.38 11.63 -31.68
C PHE A 240 -23.68 13.12 -31.86
N TYR A 241 -23.14 13.76 -32.89
CA TYR A 241 -23.52 15.13 -33.22
C TYR A 241 -24.82 15.14 -34.03
N GLN A 242 -25.97 14.99 -33.33
CA GLN A 242 -27.21 15.44 -33.90
C GLN A 242 -27.08 16.94 -34.15
N THR A 243 -27.22 17.35 -35.41
CA THR A 243 -27.27 18.75 -35.83
C THR A 243 -28.55 19.41 -35.33
N SER A 244 -28.68 19.60 -34.04
CA SER A 244 -29.73 20.43 -33.47
C SER A 244 -29.29 21.89 -33.62
N THR A 245 -30.07 22.68 -34.32
CA THR A 245 -29.83 24.12 -34.49
C THR A 245 -29.88 24.77 -33.12
N TYR A 246 -28.78 25.39 -32.71
CA TYR A 246 -28.73 26.07 -31.41
C TYR A 246 -29.79 27.20 -31.32
N PRO A 247 -30.61 27.24 -30.24
CA PRO A 247 -31.70 28.18 -30.10
C PRO A 247 -31.16 29.57 -29.68
N LYS A 248 -30.71 30.40 -30.63
CA LYS A 248 -30.16 31.75 -30.32
C LYS A 248 -31.20 32.73 -29.76
N THR A 249 -32.47 32.60 -30.13
CA THR A 249 -33.50 33.58 -29.74
C THR A 249 -34.21 33.19 -28.40
N LYS A 250 -34.78 34.23 -27.73
CA LYS A 250 -35.58 34.01 -26.53
C LYS A 250 -36.68 33.00 -26.74
N LYS A 251 -37.51 33.17 -27.82
CA LYS A 251 -38.63 32.26 -28.14
C LYS A 251 -38.17 30.83 -28.39
N ALA A 252 -37.03 30.63 -29.02
CA ALA A 252 -36.48 29.31 -29.28
C ALA A 252 -35.98 28.66 -27.99
N LYS A 253 -35.38 29.42 -27.06
CA LYS A 253 -34.98 28.93 -25.75
C LYS A 253 -36.15 28.61 -24.84
N GLU A 254 -37.19 29.45 -24.82
CA GLU A 254 -38.43 29.17 -24.09
C GLU A 254 -39.09 27.89 -24.57
N LYS A 255 -39.08 27.61 -25.88
CA LYS A 255 -39.56 26.36 -26.45
C LYS A 255 -38.69 25.16 -26.01
N LEU A 256 -37.38 25.31 -25.96
CA LEU A 256 -36.46 24.27 -25.52
C LEU A 256 -36.65 23.94 -24.03
N PHE A 257 -36.76 24.96 -23.21
CA PHE A 257 -36.91 24.79 -21.77
C PHE A 257 -38.29 24.28 -21.35
N GLY A 258 -39.32 24.58 -22.14
CA GLY A 258 -40.70 24.24 -21.87
C GLY A 258 -41.17 24.76 -20.51
N GLU A 259 -42.04 24.02 -19.85
CA GLU A 259 -42.55 24.39 -18.51
C GLU A 259 -41.56 24.03 -17.37
N ARG A 260 -40.51 23.26 -17.67
CA ARG A 260 -39.57 22.76 -16.65
C ARG A 260 -38.59 23.82 -16.14
N PHE A 261 -38.23 24.78 -16.96
CA PHE A 261 -37.24 25.82 -16.62
C PHE A 261 -37.72 27.22 -17.06
N ALA A 262 -37.73 28.15 -16.12
CA ALA A 262 -38.04 29.52 -16.42
C ALA A 262 -36.91 30.17 -17.27
N TYR A 263 -37.27 30.94 -18.30
CA TYR A 263 -36.31 31.72 -19.07
C TYR A 263 -35.62 32.75 -18.16
N ARG A 264 -34.28 32.81 -18.24
CA ARG A 264 -33.45 33.79 -17.55
C ARG A 264 -32.55 34.51 -18.55
N ALA A 265 -32.67 35.84 -18.62
CA ALA A 265 -31.93 36.66 -19.59
C ALA A 265 -30.41 36.52 -19.48
N GLU A 266 -29.89 36.52 -18.25
CA GLU A 266 -28.45 36.33 -17.93
C GLU A 266 -27.92 35.00 -18.43
N GLN A 267 -28.64 33.91 -18.13
CA GLN A 267 -28.32 32.55 -18.59
C GLN A 267 -28.32 32.49 -20.12
N SER A 268 -29.35 33.08 -20.75
CA SER A 268 -29.47 33.13 -22.22
C SER A 268 -28.33 33.86 -22.85
N ARG A 269 -27.88 34.97 -22.24
CA ARG A 269 -26.71 35.76 -22.71
C ARG A 269 -25.44 34.91 -22.60
N MET A 270 -25.24 34.24 -21.47
CA MET A 270 -24.10 33.35 -21.28
C MET A 270 -24.07 32.22 -22.32
N MET A 271 -25.21 31.56 -22.57
CA MET A 271 -25.33 30.51 -23.58
C MET A 271 -24.93 31.01 -24.95
N ASN A 272 -25.37 32.23 -25.36
CA ASN A 272 -25.00 32.78 -26.65
C ASN A 272 -23.53 33.08 -26.74
N LEU A 273 -22.91 33.65 -25.70
CA LEU A 273 -21.47 33.89 -25.64
C LEU A 273 -20.66 32.64 -25.80
N VAL A 274 -21.06 31.56 -25.13
CA VAL A 274 -20.40 30.25 -25.23
C VAL A 274 -20.54 29.70 -26.66
N TYR A 275 -21.77 29.68 -27.21
CA TYR A 275 -22.00 29.21 -28.55
C TYR A 275 -21.19 29.99 -29.61
N ASP A 276 -21.23 31.33 -29.57
CA ASP A 276 -20.51 32.20 -30.52
C ASP A 276 -18.99 31.99 -30.38
N HIS A 277 -18.49 31.80 -29.16
CA HIS A 277 -17.08 31.49 -28.96
C HIS A 277 -16.64 30.18 -29.63
N PHE A 278 -17.42 29.10 -29.47
CA PHE A 278 -17.11 27.81 -30.08
C PHE A 278 -17.30 27.77 -31.59
N THR A 279 -18.19 28.57 -32.14
CA THR A 279 -18.49 28.56 -33.59
C THR A 279 -17.71 29.61 -34.35
N GLU A 280 -17.46 30.78 -33.77
CA GLU A 280 -16.89 31.92 -34.45
C GLU A 280 -15.67 32.52 -33.72
N GLY A 281 -15.32 31.98 -32.53
CA GLY A 281 -14.29 32.54 -31.68
C GLY A 281 -12.88 32.42 -32.26
N THR A 282 -12.15 33.53 -32.23
CA THR A 282 -10.74 33.60 -32.66
C THR A 282 -9.75 33.37 -31.51
N THR A 283 -10.22 33.36 -30.27
CA THR A 283 -9.42 33.13 -29.05
C THR A 283 -9.59 31.72 -28.51
N LYS A 284 -8.54 31.19 -27.88
CA LYS A 284 -8.60 29.84 -27.26
C LYS A 284 -9.44 29.82 -26.01
N ASP A 285 -9.52 30.93 -25.28
CA ASP A 285 -10.09 30.98 -23.94
C ASP A 285 -11.24 32.01 -23.88
N LEU A 286 -12.32 31.63 -23.19
CA LEU A 286 -13.44 32.50 -22.87
C LEU A 286 -13.66 32.53 -21.37
N PHE A 287 -13.58 33.70 -20.77
CA PHE A 287 -13.86 33.88 -19.32
C PHE A 287 -15.23 34.55 -19.16
N ILE A 288 -16.11 33.92 -18.40
CA ILE A 288 -17.44 34.48 -18.13
C ILE A 288 -17.63 34.53 -16.60
N GLU A 289 -17.84 35.74 -16.09
CA GLU A 289 -18.25 35.95 -14.70
C GLU A 289 -19.79 35.99 -14.63
N ALA A 290 -20.37 35.19 -13.76
CA ALA A 290 -21.81 35.12 -13.53
C ALA A 290 -22.12 34.89 -12.06
N ALA A 291 -23.11 35.58 -11.52
CA ALA A 291 -23.55 35.44 -10.13
C ALA A 291 -24.06 34.04 -9.79
N THR A 292 -24.13 33.72 -8.50
CA THR A 292 -24.73 32.47 -8.01
C THR A 292 -26.20 32.41 -8.40
N GLY A 293 -26.72 31.21 -8.73
CA GLY A 293 -28.10 31.02 -9.13
C GLY A 293 -28.44 31.38 -10.58
N THR A 294 -27.49 31.85 -11.40
CA THR A 294 -27.71 32.23 -12.84
C THR A 294 -28.05 31.00 -13.71
N GLY A 295 -27.78 29.77 -13.23
CA GLY A 295 -27.95 28.55 -14.02
C GLY A 295 -26.77 28.28 -14.96
N LYS A 296 -25.53 28.52 -14.48
CA LYS A 296 -24.28 28.38 -15.23
C LYS A 296 -24.14 27.04 -15.93
N THR A 297 -24.52 25.96 -15.27
CA THR A 297 -24.38 24.59 -15.81
C THR A 297 -25.08 24.43 -17.16
N LEU A 298 -26.36 24.84 -17.26
CA LEU A 298 -27.07 24.85 -18.55
C LEU A 298 -26.50 25.89 -19.50
N GLY A 299 -25.94 26.98 -18.95
CA GLY A 299 -25.36 28.08 -19.70
C GLY A 299 -24.17 27.68 -20.59
N TYR A 300 -23.39 26.64 -20.17
CA TYR A 300 -22.24 26.15 -20.92
C TYR A 300 -22.37 24.72 -21.46
N LEU A 301 -23.37 23.94 -21.03
CA LEU A 301 -23.60 22.60 -21.53
C LEU A 301 -24.54 22.51 -22.72
N LEU A 302 -25.44 23.51 -22.92
CA LEU A 302 -26.39 23.52 -24.02
C LEU A 302 -25.89 24.14 -25.33
N PRO A 303 -24.98 25.11 -25.34
CA PRO A 303 -24.34 25.56 -26.57
C PRO A 303 -23.47 24.48 -27.16
#